data_1321a705c93ec05a59858f2fbc0b593c
#
_entry.id   1321a705c93ec05a59858f2fbc0b593c
#
_cell.length_a   1.000
_cell.length_b   1.000
_cell.length_c   1.000
_cell.angle_alpha   90.00
_cell.angle_beta   90.00
_cell.angle_gamma   90.00
#
_symmetry.space_group_name_H-M   'P 1'
#
loop_
_entity.id
_entity.type
_entity.pdbx_description
1 polymer ?
#
loop_
_entity_poly.entity_id
_entity_poly.type
_entity_poly.pdbx_seq_one_letter_code
_entity_poly.pdbx_strand_id
1 'polypeptide(L)'
;RSLNNAFDFLVAQNLNHKNVCLYDSDTNKGDEDENNIFIRCIPKYNNSKKMKKGVENALVLDNIDTTSFYSTKIKEGDYGDENIINEFDKMRFCEYICSLEKEKLKTILLNLKSVIEKILLPIFDENE
;
A
#
# COMPACT_ATOMS: atom_id res chain seq x y z
N ARG A 1 0.25 11.66 -7.98
CA ARG A 1 0.61 12.79 -8.79
C ARG A 1 2.06 13.09 -8.80
N SER A 2 2.67 13.28 -7.64
CA SER A 2 4.10 13.47 -7.57
C SER A 2 4.86 12.27 -8.13
N LEU A 3 4.30 11.08 -8.00
CA LEU A 3 4.92 9.88 -8.54
C LEU A 3 4.89 9.86 -10.07
N ASN A 4 3.86 10.42 -10.70
CA ASN A 4 3.81 10.55 -12.15
C ASN A 4 4.90 11.50 -12.65
N ASN A 5 5.14 12.59 -11.95
CA ASN A 5 6.22 13.50 -12.29
C ASN A 5 7.57 12.84 -12.10
N ALA A 6 7.70 12.01 -11.07
CA ALA A 6 8.92 11.24 -10.84
C ALA A 6 9.18 10.25 -11.96
N PHE A 7 8.14 9.63 -12.49
CA PHE A 7 8.28 8.69 -13.61
C PHE A 7 8.88 9.40 -14.83
N ASP A 8 8.29 10.53 -15.23
CA ASP A 8 8.77 11.29 -16.38
C ASP A 8 10.22 11.73 -16.18
N PHE A 9 10.55 12.18 -14.98
CA PHE A 9 11.92 12.61 -14.67
C PHE A 9 12.89 11.44 -14.77
N LEU A 10 12.54 10.28 -14.20
CA LEU A 10 13.41 9.11 -14.21
C LEU A 10 13.62 8.56 -15.62
N VAL A 11 12.56 8.56 -16.43
CA VAL A 11 12.68 8.13 -17.83
C VAL A 11 13.67 9.03 -18.58
N ALA A 12 13.61 10.34 -18.34
CA ALA A 12 14.49 11.30 -18.99
C ALA A 12 15.96 11.13 -18.59
N GLN A 13 16.22 10.51 -17.41
CA GLN A 13 17.59 10.27 -16.96
C GLN A 13 18.27 9.09 -17.68
N ASN A 14 17.48 8.26 -18.36
CA ASN A 14 18.00 7.13 -19.11
C ASN A 14 18.88 6.23 -18.24
N LEU A 15 18.32 5.77 -17.13
CA LEU A 15 19.05 5.01 -16.11
C LEU A 15 19.46 3.63 -16.59
N ASN A 16 20.62 3.16 -16.10
CA ASN A 16 21.13 1.84 -16.43
C ASN A 16 20.53 0.74 -15.56
N HIS A 17 19.94 1.09 -14.43
CA HIS A 17 19.36 0.14 -13.51
C HIS A 17 17.85 0.11 -13.65
N LYS A 18 17.26 -1.04 -13.41
CA LYS A 18 15.83 -1.17 -13.40
C LYS A 18 15.26 -0.52 -12.15
N ASN A 19 14.23 0.28 -12.33
CA ASN A 19 13.54 0.97 -11.24
C ASN A 19 12.05 0.72 -11.37
N VAL A 20 11.41 0.39 -10.26
CA VAL A 20 9.99 0.10 -10.24
C VAL A 20 9.26 1.16 -9.45
N CYS A 21 8.21 1.71 -10.05
CA CYS A 21 7.28 2.58 -9.35
C CYS A 21 6.04 1.74 -9.04
N LEU A 22 5.84 1.46 -7.77
CA LEU A 22 4.75 0.60 -7.33
C LEU A 22 3.64 1.45 -6.74
N TYR A 23 2.48 1.42 -7.39
CA TYR A 23 1.33 2.19 -6.98
C TYR A 23 0.38 1.38 -6.10
N ASP A 24 -0.35 2.08 -5.24
CA ASP A 24 -1.41 1.47 -4.45
C ASP A 24 -2.53 0.94 -5.35
N SER A 25 -3.29 0.01 -4.83
CA SER A 25 -4.38 -0.62 -5.58
C SER A 25 -5.49 0.34 -5.97
N ASP A 26 -5.61 1.48 -5.30
CA ASP A 26 -6.68 2.43 -5.59
C ASP A 26 -6.28 3.55 -6.55
N THR A 27 -5.07 3.50 -7.12
CA THR A 27 -4.64 4.51 -8.09
C THR A 27 -5.14 4.25 -9.50
N ASN A 28 -5.58 3.05 -9.77
CA ASN A 28 -6.10 2.68 -11.08
C ASN A 28 -5.11 2.90 -12.21
N LYS A 29 -3.84 2.70 -11.92
CA LYS A 29 -2.74 2.91 -12.87
C LYS A 29 -2.44 1.61 -13.61
N GLY A 30 -2.29 1.69 -14.93
CA GLY A 30 -1.90 0.51 -15.72
C GLY A 30 -0.40 0.29 -15.71
N ASP A 31 0.02 -0.89 -16.13
CA ASP A 31 1.43 -1.21 -16.27
C ASP A 31 2.05 -0.40 -17.40
N GLU A 32 3.29 0.06 -17.19
CA GLU A 32 3.96 0.88 -18.17
C GLU A 32 5.47 0.73 -18.01
N ASP A 33 6.17 0.53 -19.12
CA ASP A 33 7.60 0.28 -19.08
C ASP A 33 8.32 1.20 -20.10
N GLU A 34 9.34 1.90 -19.63
CA GLU A 34 10.13 2.76 -20.50
C GLU A 34 11.50 3.05 -19.89
N ASN A 35 12.58 2.85 -20.67
CA ASN A 35 13.94 3.19 -20.25
C ASN A 35 14.34 2.66 -18.87
N ASN A 36 14.07 1.38 -18.62
CA ASN A 36 14.36 0.72 -17.34
C ASN A 36 13.51 1.26 -16.18
N ILE A 37 12.44 1.99 -16.47
CA ILE A 37 11.48 2.41 -15.47
C ILE A 37 10.20 1.61 -15.71
N PHE A 38 9.74 0.97 -14.67
CA PHE A 38 8.58 0.08 -14.73
C PHE A 38 7.50 0.56 -13.78
N ILE A 39 6.29 0.71 -14.26
CA ILE A 39 5.14 1.04 -13.41
C ILE A 39 4.33 -0.21 -13.21
N ARG A 40 4.03 -0.50 -11.96
CA ARG A 40 3.17 -1.63 -11.58
C ARG A 40 2.22 -1.16 -10.49
N CYS A 41 1.09 -1.83 -10.40
CA CYS A 41 0.09 -1.52 -9.40
C CYS A 41 -0.13 -2.74 -8.52
N ILE A 42 -0.23 -2.52 -7.22
CA ILE A 42 -0.58 -3.59 -6.29
C ILE A 42 -2.02 -4.00 -6.59
N PRO A 43 -2.31 -5.31 -6.76
CA PRO A 43 -3.68 -5.74 -6.99
C PRO A 43 -4.58 -5.37 -5.81
N LYS A 44 -5.84 -5.12 -6.09
CA LYS A 44 -6.79 -4.88 -5.04
C LYS A 44 -7.22 -6.21 -4.45
N TYR A 45 -7.06 -6.35 -3.14
CA TYR A 45 -7.43 -7.55 -2.42
C TYR A 45 -8.76 -7.35 -1.69
N ASN A 46 -9.54 -8.39 -1.64
CA ASN A 46 -10.81 -8.35 -0.95
C ASN A 46 -10.59 -8.77 0.50
N ASN A 47 -10.05 -7.87 1.30
CA ASN A 47 -9.91 -8.12 2.72
C ASN A 47 -11.15 -7.64 3.47
N SER A 48 -12.25 -7.67 2.77
CA SER A 48 -13.58 -7.37 3.21
C SER A 48 -13.78 -5.96 3.74
N LYS A 49 -13.90 -5.81 4.99
CA LYS A 49 -14.39 -4.56 5.54
C LYS A 49 -13.34 -3.73 6.23
N LYS A 50 -12.11 -4.25 6.31
CA LYS A 50 -11.12 -3.62 7.17
C LYS A 50 -10.30 -2.56 6.49
N MET A 51 -9.60 -2.91 5.44
CA MET A 51 -8.74 -1.94 4.75
C MET A 51 -9.06 -1.95 3.27
N LYS A 52 -9.63 -0.85 2.79
CA LYS A 52 -10.08 -0.79 1.40
C LYS A 52 -9.13 -0.06 0.48
N LYS A 53 -8.22 0.74 1.03
CA LYS A 53 -7.33 1.58 0.25
C LYS A 53 -5.89 1.46 0.73
N GLY A 54 -4.99 1.93 -0.11
CA GLY A 54 -3.58 2.00 0.21
C GLY A 54 -2.91 0.64 0.23
N VAL A 55 -1.69 0.62 0.67
CA VAL A 55 -0.90 -0.61 0.83
C VAL A 55 -1.56 -1.53 1.86
N GLU A 56 -2.24 -0.95 2.83
CA GLU A 56 -2.90 -1.69 3.89
C GLU A 56 -3.95 -2.66 3.35
N ASN A 57 -4.48 -2.40 2.15
CA ASN A 57 -5.43 -3.31 1.52
C ASN A 57 -4.81 -4.69 1.26
N ALA A 58 -3.50 -4.76 1.09
CA ALA A 58 -2.83 -6.03 0.83
C ALA A 58 -2.56 -6.84 2.10
N LEU A 59 -2.83 -6.30 3.27
CA LEU A 59 -2.60 -7.01 4.52
C LEU A 59 -3.70 -8.02 4.80
N VAL A 60 -3.33 -9.20 5.29
CA VAL A 60 -4.28 -10.24 5.67
C VAL A 60 -4.64 -10.04 7.12
N LEU A 61 -5.80 -9.46 7.37
CA LEU A 61 -6.21 -9.02 8.70
C LEU A 61 -7.37 -9.81 9.30
N ASP A 62 -7.63 -11.01 8.78
CA ASP A 62 -8.78 -11.80 9.20
C ASP A 62 -8.83 -12.09 10.69
N ASN A 63 -7.69 -12.29 11.31
CA ASN A 63 -7.61 -12.62 12.72
C ASN A 63 -7.11 -11.45 13.58
N ILE A 64 -7.16 -10.24 13.04
CA ILE A 64 -6.69 -9.05 13.74
C ILE A 64 -7.89 -8.17 14.09
N ASP A 65 -7.98 -7.79 15.34
CA ASP A 65 -9.00 -6.83 15.76
C ASP A 65 -8.48 -5.42 15.51
N THR A 66 -9.02 -4.78 14.47
CA THR A 66 -8.58 -3.43 14.12
C THR A 66 -9.34 -2.34 14.85
N THR A 67 -10.38 -2.70 15.60
CA THR A 67 -11.21 -1.68 16.28
C THR A 67 -10.46 -0.91 17.36
N SER A 68 -9.46 -1.53 17.98
CA SER A 68 -8.66 -0.88 19.01
C SER A 68 -7.79 0.24 18.49
N PHE A 69 -7.64 0.35 17.16
CA PHE A 69 -6.82 1.39 16.54
C PHE A 69 -7.64 2.59 16.06
N TYR A 70 -8.94 2.59 16.35
CA TYR A 70 -9.78 3.74 16.05
C TYR A 70 -9.96 4.58 17.31
N SER A 71 -9.94 5.90 17.14
CA SER A 71 -10.26 6.83 18.21
C SER A 71 -11.41 7.71 17.77
N THR A 72 -12.22 8.12 18.73
CA THR A 72 -13.33 9.00 18.47
C THR A 72 -12.92 10.43 18.71
N LYS A 73 -13.19 11.31 17.75
CA LYS A 73 -12.93 12.74 17.88
C LYS A 73 -14.20 13.51 17.64
N ILE A 74 -14.30 14.65 18.34
CA ILE A 74 -15.40 15.58 18.11
C ILE A 74 -14.87 16.70 17.24
N LYS A 75 -15.53 16.93 16.11
CA LYS A 75 -15.18 17.99 15.18
C LYS A 75 -16.29 19.01 15.17
N GLU A 76 -15.97 20.28 15.44
CA GLU A 76 -16.95 21.35 15.37
C GLU A 76 -17.24 21.74 13.95
N GLY A 77 -18.52 21.87 13.62
CA GLY A 77 -18.93 22.38 12.33
C GLY A 77 -18.93 23.90 12.31
N ASP A 78 -19.18 24.46 11.12
CA ASP A 78 -19.12 25.91 10.90
C ASP A 78 -20.19 26.68 11.66
N TYR A 79 -21.23 26.00 12.08
CA TYR A 79 -22.37 26.65 12.75
C TYR A 79 -22.58 26.16 14.18
N GLY A 80 -21.50 25.72 14.81
CA GLY A 80 -21.56 25.30 16.21
C GLY A 80 -22.03 23.88 16.45
N ASP A 81 -22.34 23.13 15.39
CA ASP A 81 -22.69 21.73 15.51
C ASP A 81 -21.44 20.89 15.74
N GLU A 82 -21.62 19.78 16.43
CA GLU A 82 -20.53 18.87 16.72
C GLU A 82 -20.75 17.54 15.98
N ASN A 83 -19.70 17.05 15.34
CA ASN A 83 -19.74 15.76 14.64
C ASN A 83 -18.75 14.82 15.29
N ILE A 84 -19.18 13.59 15.52
CA ILE A 84 -18.33 12.55 16.06
C ILE A 84 -17.75 11.77 14.90
N ILE A 85 -16.42 11.71 14.81
CA ILE A 85 -15.74 10.95 13.76
C ILE A 85 -14.83 9.91 14.39
N ASN A 86 -14.77 8.75 13.73
CA ASN A 86 -13.83 7.70 14.10
C ASN A 86 -12.62 7.85 13.18
N GLU A 87 -11.44 7.94 13.80
CA GLU A 87 -10.20 8.12 13.07
C GLU A 87 -9.28 6.93 13.32
N PHE A 88 -8.77 6.35 12.25
CA PHE A 88 -7.87 5.22 12.34
C PHE A 88 -6.43 5.69 12.58
N ASP A 89 -5.80 5.15 13.61
CA ASP A 89 -4.42 5.50 13.95
C ASP A 89 -3.45 4.57 13.23
N LYS A 90 -3.02 4.99 12.05
CA LYS A 90 -2.10 4.20 11.21
C LYS A 90 -0.76 3.96 11.89
N MET A 91 -0.27 4.93 12.63
CA MET A 91 1.03 4.80 13.30
C MET A 91 1.00 3.70 14.35
N ARG A 92 -0.01 3.72 15.21
CA ARG A 92 -0.15 2.68 16.24
C ARG A 92 -0.37 1.31 15.61
N PHE A 93 -1.15 1.26 14.54
CA PHE A 93 -1.39 0.02 13.83
C PHE A 93 -0.08 -0.54 13.25
N CYS A 94 0.70 0.32 12.63
CA CYS A 94 1.99 -0.07 12.06
C CYS A 94 2.93 -0.60 13.15
N GLU A 95 3.01 0.09 14.28
CA GLU A 95 3.83 -0.35 15.41
C GLU A 95 3.39 -1.72 15.92
N TYR A 96 2.07 -1.92 16.00
CA TYR A 96 1.53 -3.20 16.43
C TYR A 96 1.93 -4.33 15.47
N ILE A 97 1.76 -4.12 14.17
CA ILE A 97 2.11 -5.12 13.16
C ILE A 97 3.60 -5.46 13.24
N CYS A 98 4.44 -4.45 13.38
CA CYS A 98 5.89 -4.66 13.44
C CYS A 98 6.33 -5.37 14.74
N SER A 99 5.50 -5.37 15.76
CA SER A 99 5.81 -6.03 17.04
C SER A 99 5.40 -7.51 17.07
N LEU A 100 4.70 -7.98 16.05
CA LEU A 100 4.18 -9.34 16.04
C LEU A 100 5.28 -10.36 15.84
N GLU A 101 5.02 -11.59 16.29
CA GLU A 101 5.90 -12.71 16.08
C GLU A 101 6.05 -12.99 14.59
N LYS A 102 7.19 -13.54 14.22
CA LYS A 102 7.53 -13.84 12.84
C LYS A 102 6.45 -14.63 12.12
N GLU A 103 5.88 -15.64 12.76
CA GLU A 103 4.87 -16.48 12.12
C GLU A 103 3.56 -15.72 11.84
N LYS A 104 3.13 -14.87 12.76
CA LYS A 104 1.96 -14.05 12.56
C LYS A 104 2.21 -13.02 11.47
N LEU A 105 3.39 -12.42 11.48
CA LEU A 105 3.77 -11.42 10.49
C LEU A 105 3.79 -12.02 9.09
N LYS A 106 4.30 -13.23 8.94
CA LYS A 106 4.29 -13.92 7.65
C LYS A 106 2.88 -14.07 7.09
N THR A 107 1.93 -14.42 7.94
CA THR A 107 0.54 -14.57 7.53
C THR A 107 -0.05 -13.24 7.06
N ILE A 108 0.21 -12.18 7.82
CA ILE A 108 -0.32 -10.86 7.49
C ILE A 108 0.26 -10.36 6.17
N LEU A 109 1.51 -10.69 5.87
CA LEU A 109 2.21 -10.20 4.68
C LEU A 109 2.12 -11.13 3.48
N LEU A 110 1.29 -12.17 3.51
CA LEU A 110 1.19 -13.14 2.42
C LEU A 110 0.91 -12.50 1.06
N ASN A 111 0.00 -11.53 1.01
CA ASN A 111 -0.33 -10.88 -0.26
C ASN A 111 0.83 -10.02 -0.76
N LEU A 112 1.55 -9.37 0.15
CA LEU A 112 2.72 -8.58 -0.23
C LEU A 112 3.85 -9.48 -0.73
N LYS A 113 4.00 -10.66 -0.15
CA LYS A 113 4.94 -11.65 -0.66
C LYS A 113 4.58 -12.03 -2.08
N SER A 114 3.29 -12.23 -2.36
CA SER A 114 2.81 -12.54 -3.69
C SER A 114 3.12 -11.41 -4.68
N VAL A 115 2.97 -10.16 -4.25
CA VAL A 115 3.32 -9.00 -5.10
C VAL A 115 4.80 -9.06 -5.47
N ILE A 116 5.67 -9.32 -4.49
CA ILE A 116 7.10 -9.43 -4.74
C ILE A 116 7.38 -10.54 -5.74
N GLU A 117 6.84 -11.73 -5.51
CA GLU A 117 7.15 -12.89 -6.33
C GLU A 117 6.55 -12.82 -7.74
N LYS A 118 5.36 -12.27 -7.89
CA LYS A 118 4.65 -12.32 -9.17
C LYS A 118 4.75 -11.04 -9.97
N ILE A 119 5.04 -9.94 -9.35
CA ILE A 119 5.06 -8.63 -10.01
C ILE A 119 6.48 -8.08 -10.08
N LEU A 120 7.18 -8.05 -8.96
CA LEU A 120 8.50 -7.41 -8.90
C LEU A 120 9.63 -8.29 -9.38
N LEU A 121 9.70 -9.54 -8.92
CA LEU A 121 10.80 -10.43 -9.32
C LEU A 121 10.88 -10.67 -10.84
N PRO A 122 9.76 -10.83 -11.56
CA PRO A 122 9.85 -11.01 -13.01
C PRO A 122 10.50 -9.84 -13.74
N ILE A 123 10.42 -8.64 -13.19
CA ILE A 123 11.06 -7.46 -13.79
C ILE A 123 12.58 -7.57 -13.69
N PHE A 124 13.07 -8.06 -12.55
CA PHE A 124 14.51 -8.15 -12.28
C PHE A 124 15.11 -9.48 -12.69
N ASP A 125 14.30 -10.52 -12.83
CA ASP A 125 14.75 -11.87 -13.15
C ASP A 125 14.57 -12.13 -14.63
N GLU A 126 15.38 -11.50 -15.41
CA GLU A 126 15.23 -11.66 -16.80
C GLU A 126 16.35 -12.39 -17.36
N ASN A 127 16.78 -13.21 -17.03
CA ASN A 127 17.72 -13.83 -17.59
C ASN A 127 17.54 -14.57 -18.55
N GLU A 128 17.26 -14.39 -18.76
CA GLU A 128 17.18 -15.24 -19.40
C GLU A 128 17.10 -15.16 -20.33
#